data_3874ee8d38c1b6383cf128ee4857a7b4
#
_entry.id   3874ee8d38c1b6383cf128ee4857a7b4
#
_cell.length_a   1.000
_cell.length_b   1.000
_cell.length_c   1.000
_cell.angle_alpha   90.00
_cell.angle_beta   90.00
_cell.angle_gamma   90.00
#
_symmetry.space_group_name_H-M   'P 1'
#
loop_
_entity.id
_entity.type
_entity.pdbx_description
1 polymer ?
#
loop_
_entity_poly.entity_id
_entity_poly.type
_entity_poly.pdbx_seq_one_letter_code
_entity_poly.pdbx_strand_id
1 'polypeptide(L)'
;MPRLNGFVGPSSVSVSPQQDCERTMNFYVEPGPKAAKNKEGALIPTPGFSTAVTTAQVGGRALYEINGACYAVMGARAYTIDATYAATNIGTVTQDSNQAQVVSNGAVGAQILIGSGTNGYCYVPSSGAFTQVLTGDCTMVGMLDGYGIALNPTTSRIRLSALNDFTTWSATQYAARGDAPDNWVAMVVNIPDIWLIGQQTGVIWYDAGAFPFPFAQRPGATFKYGIVAPWTLKTAGGYVLWLSRNTEGAGIVVQAVGYSPQRVSTYELETAISGYARTASITDAEGLMFQY
;
A
#
# COMPACT_ATOMS: atom_id res chain seq x y z
N MET A 1 14.83 -46.20 7.33
CA MET A 1 15.61 -44.93 7.42
C MET A 1 14.95 -44.10 8.51
N PRO A 2 15.71 -43.59 9.49
CA PRO A 2 15.16 -42.64 10.45
C PRO A 2 14.64 -41.40 9.71
N ARG A 3 13.42 -40.98 10.03
CA ARG A 3 12.87 -39.72 9.48
C ARG A 3 13.55 -38.55 10.16
N LEU A 4 14.08 -37.63 9.39
CA LEU A 4 14.52 -36.33 9.87
C LEU A 4 13.26 -35.48 10.09
N ASN A 5 12.71 -35.51 11.28
CA ASN A 5 11.66 -34.59 11.70
C ASN A 5 12.30 -33.22 11.89
N GLY A 6 11.72 -32.16 11.26
CA GLY A 6 12.21 -30.81 11.42
C GLY A 6 12.88 -30.20 10.18
N PHE A 7 12.93 -30.90 9.04
CA PHE A 7 13.51 -30.36 7.80
C PHE A 7 12.53 -29.51 6.97
N VAL A 8 11.25 -29.55 7.29
CA VAL A 8 10.20 -28.80 6.60
C VAL A 8 9.44 -28.01 7.64
N GLY A 9 9.75 -26.74 7.73
CA GLY A 9 9.11 -25.81 8.67
C GLY A 9 9.26 -24.36 8.24
N PRO A 10 8.55 -23.43 8.88
CA PRO A 10 8.77 -22.01 8.67
C PRO A 10 10.19 -21.64 9.09
N SER A 11 10.80 -20.71 8.33
CA SER A 11 12.10 -20.17 8.70
C SER A 11 11.96 -19.42 10.02
N SER A 12 12.66 -19.88 11.05
CA SER A 12 12.71 -19.26 12.37
C SER A 12 14.17 -19.07 12.78
N VAL A 13 14.53 -17.84 13.12
CA VAL A 13 15.86 -17.52 13.63
C VAL A 13 15.70 -16.94 15.03
N SER A 14 15.97 -17.75 16.03
CA SER A 14 16.02 -17.32 17.43
C SER A 14 17.15 -16.32 17.66
N VAL A 15 17.00 -15.46 18.68
CA VAL A 15 18.07 -14.58 19.18
C VAL A 15 19.30 -15.39 19.61
N SER A 16 19.10 -16.64 20.06
CA SER A 16 20.16 -17.59 20.34
C SER A 16 20.23 -18.65 19.23
N PRO A 17 21.31 -18.69 18.43
CA PRO A 17 21.47 -19.71 17.38
C PRO A 17 21.48 -21.16 17.89
N GLN A 18 21.64 -21.35 19.21
CA GLN A 18 21.62 -22.65 19.86
C GLN A 18 20.20 -23.17 20.14
N GLN A 19 19.18 -22.29 20.09
CA GLN A 19 17.79 -22.67 20.35
C GLN A 19 17.05 -23.02 19.07
N ASP A 20 17.26 -22.26 18.01
CA ASP A 20 16.64 -22.48 16.72
C ASP A 20 17.34 -21.64 15.64
N CYS A 21 17.74 -22.27 14.55
CA CYS A 21 18.41 -21.60 13.44
C CYS A 21 17.97 -22.16 12.08
N GLU A 22 16.72 -22.61 11.98
CA GLU A 22 16.16 -23.07 10.72
C GLU A 22 15.98 -21.89 9.76
N ARG A 23 16.70 -21.91 8.65
CA ARG A 23 16.60 -20.88 7.62
C ARG A 23 16.25 -21.50 6.28
N THR A 24 15.04 -21.26 5.84
CA THR A 24 14.56 -21.64 4.51
C THR A 24 14.70 -20.44 3.57
N MET A 25 15.54 -20.58 2.53
CA MET A 25 15.76 -19.52 1.52
C MET A 25 15.34 -20.03 0.15
N ASN A 26 14.56 -19.21 -0.57
CA ASN A 26 14.05 -19.52 -1.92
C ASN A 26 13.20 -20.80 -2.00
N PHE A 27 12.56 -21.17 -0.89
CA PHE A 27 11.59 -22.26 -0.82
C PHE A 27 10.37 -21.80 -0.03
N TYR A 28 9.21 -22.28 -0.38
CA TYR A 28 8.02 -22.19 0.44
C TYR A 28 7.54 -23.57 0.85
N VAL A 29 6.86 -23.62 1.98
CA VAL A 29 6.31 -24.87 2.50
C VAL A 29 4.91 -25.05 1.93
N GLU A 30 4.69 -26.08 1.13
CA GLU A 30 3.35 -26.53 0.74
C GLU A 30 2.85 -27.55 1.77
N PRO A 31 1.82 -27.22 2.56
CA PRO A 31 1.28 -28.16 3.53
C PRO A 31 0.65 -29.35 2.82
N GLY A 32 0.98 -30.54 3.27
CA GLY A 32 0.35 -31.77 2.76
C GLY A 32 -1.17 -31.78 2.97
N PRO A 33 -1.93 -32.49 2.11
CA PRO A 33 -3.38 -32.60 2.26
C PRO A 33 -3.76 -33.14 3.65
N LYS A 34 -4.79 -32.55 4.27
CA LYS A 34 -5.25 -32.91 5.64
C LYS A 34 -5.55 -34.42 5.82
N ALA A 35 -5.78 -35.14 4.73
CA ALA A 35 -6.06 -36.59 4.71
C ALA A 35 -4.78 -37.45 4.54
N ALA A 36 -3.61 -36.89 4.32
CA ALA A 36 -2.38 -37.64 4.17
C ALA A 36 -1.94 -38.22 5.52
N LYS A 37 -1.48 -39.48 5.52
CA LYS A 37 -0.90 -40.12 6.72
C LYS A 37 0.33 -39.37 7.25
N ASN A 38 1.01 -38.63 6.39
CA ASN A 38 2.11 -37.74 6.74
C ASN A 38 1.61 -36.30 6.67
N LYS A 39 1.53 -35.62 7.81
CA LYS A 39 1.19 -34.22 7.93
C LYS A 39 2.35 -33.27 7.56
N GLU A 40 3.40 -33.82 6.95
CA GLU A 40 4.58 -33.08 6.53
C GLU A 40 4.29 -32.38 5.21
N GLY A 41 4.66 -31.12 5.11
CA GLY A 41 4.61 -30.37 3.87
C GLY A 41 5.81 -30.70 2.96
N ALA A 42 5.79 -30.21 1.76
CA ALA A 42 6.92 -30.22 0.85
C ALA A 42 7.57 -28.82 0.79
N LEU A 43 8.92 -28.78 0.68
CA LEU A 43 9.62 -27.57 0.33
C LEU A 43 9.64 -27.45 -1.19
N ILE A 44 8.96 -26.44 -1.71
CA ILE A 44 8.90 -26.15 -3.14
C ILE A 44 9.79 -24.94 -3.42
N PRO A 45 10.71 -25.01 -4.41
CA PRO A 45 11.52 -23.86 -4.75
C PRO A 45 10.65 -22.74 -5.32
N THR A 46 10.94 -21.49 -4.93
CA THR A 46 10.34 -20.34 -5.57
C THR A 46 10.80 -20.24 -7.02
N PRO A 47 9.92 -19.93 -7.99
CA PRO A 47 10.33 -19.74 -9.37
C PRO A 47 11.32 -18.58 -9.48
N GLY A 48 12.24 -18.68 -10.44
CA GLY A 48 13.15 -17.58 -10.76
C GLY A 48 12.42 -16.41 -11.42
N PHE A 49 13.10 -15.27 -11.51
CA PHE A 49 12.61 -14.08 -12.20
C PHE A 49 13.29 -13.93 -13.55
N SER A 50 12.53 -13.50 -14.55
CA SER A 50 13.06 -13.05 -15.83
C SER A 50 12.58 -11.62 -16.09
N THR A 51 13.40 -10.84 -16.82
CA THR A 51 13.00 -9.48 -17.22
C THR A 51 11.87 -9.58 -18.24
N ALA A 52 10.70 -9.09 -17.88
CA ALA A 52 9.54 -9.03 -18.79
C ALA A 52 9.55 -7.76 -19.63
N VAL A 53 9.91 -6.62 -19.04
CA VAL A 53 9.88 -5.29 -19.68
C VAL A 53 11.15 -4.53 -19.31
N THR A 54 11.73 -3.83 -20.30
CA THR A 54 12.82 -2.88 -20.07
C THR A 54 12.34 -1.48 -20.46
N THR A 55 12.53 -0.51 -19.58
CA THR A 55 12.22 0.90 -19.84
C THR A 55 13.48 1.74 -19.85
N ALA A 56 13.40 2.96 -20.42
CA ALA A 56 14.50 3.91 -20.41
C ALA A 56 14.78 4.50 -19.00
N GLN A 57 13.87 4.30 -18.05
CA GLN A 57 14.01 4.75 -16.67
C GLN A 57 14.26 3.56 -15.75
N VAL A 58 15.01 3.78 -14.69
CA VAL A 58 15.26 2.83 -13.61
C VAL A 58 14.56 3.26 -12.33
N GLY A 59 14.37 2.33 -11.40
CA GLY A 59 13.66 2.58 -10.14
C GLY A 59 12.15 2.46 -10.31
N GLY A 60 11.64 1.22 -10.15
CA GLY A 60 10.20 0.93 -10.13
C GLY A 60 9.55 1.57 -8.90
N ARG A 61 8.50 2.38 -9.10
CA ARG A 61 7.78 3.08 -8.03
C ARG A 61 6.31 2.69 -7.93
N ALA A 62 5.74 2.19 -9.03
CA ALA A 62 4.37 1.68 -9.07
C ALA A 62 4.22 0.66 -10.19
N LEU A 63 3.36 -0.34 -9.94
CA LEU A 63 2.87 -1.28 -10.92
C LEU A 63 1.44 -1.65 -10.54
N TYR A 64 0.48 -1.30 -11.38
CA TYR A 64 -0.95 -1.53 -11.14
C TYR A 64 -1.61 -2.09 -12.40
N GLU A 65 -2.45 -3.08 -12.20
CA GLU A 65 -3.40 -3.55 -13.21
C GLU A 65 -4.74 -2.86 -12.97
N ILE A 66 -5.30 -2.24 -13.99
CA ILE A 66 -6.58 -1.55 -13.93
C ILE A 66 -7.33 -1.86 -15.24
N ASN A 67 -8.46 -2.56 -15.13
CA ASN A 67 -9.33 -2.91 -16.24
C ASN A 67 -8.60 -3.61 -17.39
N GLY A 68 -7.68 -4.52 -17.10
CA GLY A 68 -6.89 -5.27 -18.08
C GLY A 68 -5.72 -4.49 -18.69
N ALA A 69 -5.50 -3.24 -18.30
CA ALA A 69 -4.33 -2.46 -18.68
C ALA A 69 -3.34 -2.37 -17.52
N CYS A 70 -2.05 -2.52 -17.81
CA CYS A 70 -1.00 -2.40 -16.82
C CYS A 70 -0.39 -1.00 -16.87
N TYR A 71 -0.33 -0.34 -15.72
CA TYR A 71 0.25 1.00 -15.52
C TYR A 71 1.46 0.90 -14.62
N ALA A 72 2.58 1.50 -15.03
CA ALA A 72 3.82 1.51 -14.26
C ALA A 72 4.35 2.93 -14.10
N VAL A 73 4.96 3.21 -12.95
CA VAL A 73 5.77 4.41 -12.73
C VAL A 73 7.21 3.98 -12.49
N MET A 74 8.12 4.43 -13.37
CA MET A 74 9.52 4.12 -13.32
C MET A 74 10.32 5.43 -13.31
N GLY A 75 11.05 5.69 -12.23
CA GLY A 75 11.75 6.96 -12.06
C GLY A 75 10.81 8.16 -12.24
N ALA A 76 11.08 9.01 -13.22
CA ALA A 76 10.31 10.22 -13.54
C ALA A 76 9.27 10.03 -14.65
N ARG A 77 8.89 8.79 -14.99
CA ARG A 77 8.00 8.51 -16.12
C ARG A 77 6.87 7.56 -15.74
N ALA A 78 5.70 7.82 -16.32
CA ALA A 78 4.57 6.91 -16.28
C ALA A 78 4.45 6.16 -17.63
N TYR A 79 4.12 4.89 -17.54
CA TYR A 79 4.02 3.98 -18.69
C TYR A 79 2.69 3.21 -18.65
N THR A 80 2.19 2.86 -19.83
CA THR A 80 1.30 1.72 -20.04
C THR A 80 2.11 0.54 -20.54
N ILE A 81 1.79 -0.67 -20.11
CA ILE A 81 2.39 -1.91 -20.56
C ILE A 81 1.29 -2.77 -21.13
N ASP A 82 1.42 -3.17 -22.38
CA ASP A 82 0.43 -3.98 -23.07
C ASP A 82 0.65 -5.50 -22.85
N ALA A 83 -0.25 -6.30 -23.40
CA ALA A 83 -0.19 -7.76 -23.26
C ALA A 83 1.02 -8.40 -23.95
N THR A 84 1.73 -7.66 -24.81
CA THR A 84 2.99 -8.10 -25.45
C THR A 84 4.22 -7.65 -24.68
N TYR A 85 4.03 -7.07 -23.49
CA TYR A 85 5.06 -6.47 -22.65
C TYR A 85 5.76 -5.26 -23.27
N ALA A 86 5.12 -4.57 -24.23
CA ALA A 86 5.64 -3.31 -24.74
C ALA A 86 5.26 -2.15 -23.82
N ALA A 87 6.27 -1.38 -23.39
CA ALA A 87 6.07 -0.22 -22.52
C ALA A 87 5.95 1.07 -23.36
N THR A 88 4.84 1.76 -23.25
CA THR A 88 4.60 3.07 -23.87
C THR A 88 4.65 4.16 -22.82
N ASN A 89 5.53 5.16 -22.98
CA ASN A 89 5.57 6.32 -22.11
C ASN A 89 4.33 7.20 -22.33
N ILE A 90 3.56 7.43 -21.26
CA ILE A 90 2.33 8.24 -21.30
C ILE A 90 2.54 9.64 -20.71
N GLY A 91 3.63 9.86 -19.95
CA GLY A 91 3.87 11.19 -19.39
C GLY A 91 5.06 11.24 -18.43
N THR A 92 5.39 12.47 -18.02
CA THR A 92 6.43 12.74 -17.03
C THR A 92 5.80 13.04 -15.68
N VAL A 93 6.34 12.45 -14.63
CA VAL A 93 5.90 12.63 -13.24
C VAL A 93 7.06 13.12 -12.37
N THR A 94 6.75 13.71 -11.23
CA THR A 94 7.77 14.10 -10.25
C THR A 94 8.41 12.85 -9.66
N GLN A 95 9.73 12.79 -9.71
CA GLN A 95 10.51 11.70 -9.10
C GLN A 95 10.87 12.05 -7.65
N ASP A 96 10.67 11.08 -6.78
CA ASP A 96 11.22 11.04 -5.42
C ASP A 96 11.61 9.59 -5.07
N SER A 97 11.99 9.33 -3.83
CA SER A 97 12.35 7.99 -3.35
C SER A 97 11.14 7.15 -2.94
N ASN A 98 9.92 7.69 -2.95
CA ASN A 98 8.73 7.03 -2.48
C ASN A 98 8.03 6.25 -3.60
N GLN A 99 7.12 5.37 -3.21
CA GLN A 99 6.17 4.75 -4.13
C GLN A 99 5.30 5.82 -4.81
N ALA A 100 4.82 5.51 -6.01
CA ALA A 100 3.72 6.21 -6.64
C ALA A 100 2.44 5.39 -6.49
N GLN A 101 1.29 6.04 -6.57
CA GLN A 101 -0.01 5.36 -6.54
C GLN A 101 -0.77 5.64 -7.82
N VAL A 102 -1.54 4.65 -8.26
CA VAL A 102 -2.35 4.74 -9.47
C VAL A 102 -3.76 4.26 -9.14
N VAL A 103 -4.76 5.06 -9.44
CA VAL A 103 -6.16 4.71 -9.26
C VAL A 103 -6.99 5.12 -10.47
N SER A 104 -8.15 4.50 -10.66
CA SER A 104 -9.09 4.79 -11.75
C SER A 104 -10.44 5.19 -11.17
N ASN A 105 -11.16 6.08 -11.87
CA ASN A 105 -12.57 6.38 -11.59
C ASN A 105 -13.55 5.45 -12.34
N GLY A 106 -13.05 4.29 -12.79
CA GLY A 106 -13.84 3.25 -13.41
C GLY A 106 -14.29 3.60 -14.85
N ALA A 107 -15.30 2.87 -15.31
CA ALA A 107 -15.78 3.00 -16.68
C ALA A 107 -16.49 4.34 -16.97
N VAL A 108 -17.08 4.96 -15.96
CA VAL A 108 -17.84 6.22 -16.14
C VAL A 108 -16.92 7.40 -16.40
N GLY A 109 -15.87 7.57 -15.59
CA GLY A 109 -14.88 8.64 -15.78
C GLY A 109 -13.81 8.28 -16.79
N ALA A 110 -13.46 6.99 -16.88
CA ALA A 110 -12.44 6.42 -17.78
C ALA A 110 -11.10 7.16 -17.69
N GLN A 111 -10.73 7.59 -16.48
CA GLN A 111 -9.51 8.36 -16.20
C GLN A 111 -8.64 7.62 -15.19
N ILE A 112 -7.34 7.89 -15.26
CA ILE A 112 -6.33 7.34 -14.36
C ILE A 112 -5.70 8.51 -13.59
N LEU A 113 -5.76 8.45 -12.26
CA LEU A 113 -5.07 9.40 -11.39
C LEU A 113 -3.77 8.77 -10.88
N ILE A 114 -2.68 9.50 -11.02
CA ILE A 114 -1.34 9.09 -10.58
C ILE A 114 -0.84 10.09 -9.55
N GLY A 115 -0.59 9.62 -8.34
CA GLY A 115 0.12 10.37 -7.29
C GLY A 115 1.61 10.04 -7.31
N SER A 116 2.46 11.04 -7.47
CA SER A 116 3.92 10.86 -7.55
C SER A 116 4.66 12.09 -7.01
N GLY A 117 5.54 11.86 -6.04
CA GLY A 117 6.15 12.94 -5.27
C GLY A 117 5.12 13.64 -4.40
N THR A 118 4.92 14.92 -4.65
CA THR A 118 3.86 15.71 -4.01
C THR A 118 2.82 16.20 -5.02
N ASN A 119 2.78 15.61 -6.21
CA ASN A 119 1.96 16.07 -7.33
C ASN A 119 0.99 14.97 -7.79
N GLY A 120 -0.16 15.41 -8.30
CA GLY A 120 -1.17 14.54 -8.91
C GLY A 120 -1.25 14.75 -10.42
N TYR A 121 -1.37 13.67 -11.17
CA TYR A 121 -1.45 13.66 -12.64
C TYR A 121 -2.67 12.88 -13.07
N CYS A 122 -3.39 13.39 -14.06
CA CYS A 122 -4.50 12.69 -14.69
C CYS A 122 -4.11 12.25 -16.09
N TYR A 123 -4.31 10.98 -16.39
CA TYR A 123 -4.20 10.40 -17.72
C TYR A 123 -5.59 10.00 -18.22
N VAL A 124 -5.91 10.41 -19.43
CA VAL A 124 -7.16 10.08 -20.12
C VAL A 124 -6.86 9.12 -21.27
N PRO A 125 -7.07 7.79 -21.09
CA PRO A 125 -6.65 6.80 -22.10
C PRO A 125 -7.28 7.01 -23.49
N SER A 126 -8.53 7.47 -23.57
CA SER A 126 -9.24 7.67 -24.83
C SER A 126 -8.64 8.76 -25.72
N SER A 127 -8.01 9.78 -25.14
CA SER A 127 -7.38 10.89 -25.87
C SER A 127 -5.85 10.85 -25.83
N GLY A 128 -5.28 10.04 -24.94
CA GLY A 128 -3.85 10.05 -24.64
C GLY A 128 -3.38 11.29 -23.85
N ALA A 129 -4.30 12.13 -23.37
CA ALA A 129 -3.95 13.34 -22.63
C ALA A 129 -3.37 13.01 -21.26
N PHE A 130 -2.23 13.60 -20.92
CA PHE A 130 -1.57 13.50 -19.62
C PHE A 130 -1.35 14.89 -19.05
N THR A 131 -1.98 15.20 -17.91
CA THR A 131 -1.99 16.55 -17.36
C THR A 131 -1.68 16.51 -15.86
N GLN A 132 -0.83 17.40 -15.38
CA GLN A 132 -0.67 17.63 -13.94
C GLN A 132 -1.89 18.39 -13.41
N VAL A 133 -2.59 17.81 -12.45
CA VAL A 133 -3.86 18.34 -11.89
C VAL A 133 -3.71 18.86 -10.46
N LEU A 134 -2.68 18.41 -9.73
CA LEU A 134 -2.34 18.90 -8.38
C LEU A 134 -0.85 19.19 -8.29
N THR A 135 -0.51 20.30 -7.62
CA THR A 135 0.87 20.73 -7.39
C THR A 135 1.11 20.91 -5.89
N GLY A 136 2.07 20.15 -5.33
CA GLY A 136 2.48 20.25 -3.93
C GLY A 136 1.46 19.81 -2.88
N ASP A 137 0.35 19.21 -3.30
CA ASP A 137 -0.81 18.92 -2.44
C ASP A 137 -1.33 17.46 -2.59
N CYS A 138 -0.45 16.56 -3.02
CA CYS A 138 -0.83 15.18 -3.35
C CYS A 138 0.33 14.21 -3.12
N THR A 139 0.43 13.63 -1.93
CA THR A 139 1.43 12.59 -1.64
C THR A 139 0.86 11.19 -1.89
N MET A 140 -0.39 10.96 -1.52
CA MET A 140 -1.09 9.71 -1.75
C MET A 140 -2.43 9.98 -2.43
N VAL A 141 -2.85 9.05 -3.28
CA VAL A 141 -4.14 9.12 -3.98
C VAL A 141 -5.01 7.90 -3.67
N GLY A 142 -6.31 8.10 -3.72
CA GLY A 142 -7.32 7.07 -3.61
C GLY A 142 -8.53 7.40 -4.49
N MET A 143 -9.46 6.47 -4.59
CA MET A 143 -10.75 6.69 -5.25
C MET A 143 -11.84 6.02 -4.45
N LEU A 144 -12.91 6.76 -4.17
CA LEU A 144 -14.13 6.24 -3.56
C LEU A 144 -15.34 6.97 -4.15
N ASP A 145 -16.35 6.20 -4.54
CA ASP A 145 -17.64 6.67 -5.06
C ASP A 145 -17.53 7.71 -6.20
N GLY A 146 -16.53 7.50 -7.09
CA GLY A 146 -16.27 8.37 -8.23
C GLY A 146 -15.44 9.61 -7.93
N TYR A 147 -15.10 9.88 -6.66
CA TYR A 147 -14.22 10.98 -6.27
C TYR A 147 -12.76 10.51 -6.21
N GLY A 148 -11.87 11.24 -6.87
CA GLY A 148 -10.45 11.16 -6.60
C GLY A 148 -10.14 11.84 -5.27
N ILE A 149 -9.32 11.20 -4.45
CA ILE A 149 -8.93 11.67 -3.12
C ILE A 149 -7.42 11.86 -3.12
N ALA A 150 -6.95 13.03 -2.70
CA ALA A 150 -5.53 13.31 -2.54
C ALA A 150 -5.22 13.68 -1.10
N LEU A 151 -4.23 13.01 -0.50
CA LEU A 151 -3.75 13.31 0.85
C LEU A 151 -2.51 14.19 0.79
N ASN A 152 -2.52 15.29 1.57
CA ASN A 152 -1.35 16.09 1.90
C ASN A 152 -0.98 15.89 3.38
N PRO A 153 0.08 15.14 3.69
CA PRO A 153 0.51 14.89 5.06
C PRO A 153 0.99 16.14 5.81
N THR A 154 1.56 17.11 5.09
CA THR A 154 2.11 18.34 5.70
C THR A 154 1.01 19.20 6.31
N THR A 155 -0.13 19.29 5.63
CA THR A 155 -1.30 20.07 6.08
C THR A 155 -2.36 19.22 6.74
N SER A 156 -2.18 17.90 6.80
CA SER A 156 -3.17 16.93 7.26
C SER A 156 -4.53 17.11 6.58
N ARG A 157 -4.50 17.27 5.23
CA ARG A 157 -5.70 17.51 4.42
C ARG A 157 -5.90 16.41 3.40
N ILE A 158 -7.17 16.08 3.20
CA ILE A 158 -7.62 15.35 2.02
C ILE A 158 -8.39 16.31 1.12
N ARG A 159 -8.12 16.26 -0.18
CA ARG A 159 -8.83 17.02 -1.23
C ARG A 159 -9.57 16.08 -2.14
N LEU A 160 -10.66 16.56 -2.73
CA LEU A 160 -11.47 15.79 -3.66
C LEU A 160 -11.44 16.40 -5.06
N SER A 161 -11.47 15.50 -6.05
CA SER A 161 -11.80 15.88 -7.43
C SER A 161 -13.29 16.16 -7.58
N ALA A 162 -13.70 16.65 -8.73
CA ALA A 162 -15.09 16.57 -9.12
C ALA A 162 -15.54 15.10 -9.27
N LEU A 163 -16.83 14.85 -9.17
CA LEU A 163 -17.41 13.51 -9.31
C LEU A 163 -17.13 12.96 -10.73
N ASN A 164 -16.52 11.79 -10.80
CA ASN A 164 -16.12 11.11 -12.03
C ASN A 164 -15.19 11.94 -12.94
N ASP A 165 -14.52 12.96 -12.41
CA ASP A 165 -13.60 13.78 -13.19
C ASP A 165 -12.34 14.12 -12.39
N PHE A 166 -11.24 13.45 -12.70
CA PHE A 166 -9.93 13.68 -12.09
C PHE A 166 -9.19 14.90 -12.64
N THR A 167 -9.73 15.55 -13.70
CA THR A 167 -9.10 16.76 -14.25
C THR A 167 -9.47 18.01 -13.46
N THR A 168 -10.57 17.99 -12.71
CA THR A 168 -11.13 19.14 -11.99
C THR A 168 -11.00 18.96 -10.48
N TRP A 169 -10.30 19.89 -9.81
CA TRP A 169 -10.06 19.90 -8.37
C TRP A 169 -10.40 21.26 -7.79
N SER A 170 -11.39 21.32 -6.92
CA SER A 170 -11.75 22.57 -6.24
C SER A 170 -10.84 22.83 -5.04
N ALA A 171 -10.39 24.08 -4.90
CA ALA A 171 -9.60 24.52 -3.75
C ALA A 171 -10.40 24.49 -2.44
N THR A 172 -11.74 24.51 -2.52
CA THR A 172 -12.65 24.54 -1.36
C THR A 172 -13.16 23.17 -0.95
N GLN A 173 -12.98 22.13 -1.81
CA GLN A 173 -13.38 20.76 -1.48
C GLN A 173 -12.25 20.02 -0.79
N TYR A 174 -12.09 20.29 0.49
CA TYR A 174 -11.13 19.59 1.34
C TYR A 174 -11.67 19.38 2.75
N ALA A 175 -11.12 18.38 3.43
CA ALA A 175 -11.25 18.22 4.87
C ALA A 175 -9.86 18.17 5.50
N ALA A 176 -9.74 18.76 6.68
CA ALA A 176 -8.52 18.73 7.47
C ALA A 176 -8.78 18.00 8.78
N ARG A 177 -7.75 17.41 9.34
CA ARG A 177 -7.83 16.79 10.64
C ARG A 177 -8.01 17.87 11.71
N GLY A 178 -9.01 17.70 12.58
CA GLY A 178 -9.29 18.61 13.69
C GLY A 178 -9.48 17.90 15.02
N ASP A 179 -9.46 16.56 15.03
CA ASP A 179 -9.77 15.71 16.19
C ASP A 179 -8.55 15.38 17.06
N ALA A 180 -7.34 15.50 16.54
CA ALA A 180 -6.11 15.19 17.26
C ALA A 180 -4.92 16.01 16.71
N PRO A 181 -3.90 16.29 17.53
CA PRO A 181 -2.67 16.97 17.12
C PRO A 181 -1.68 16.01 16.43
N ASP A 182 -2.16 15.14 15.57
CA ASP A 182 -1.44 14.07 14.90
C ASP A 182 -1.82 14.06 13.42
N ASN A 183 -0.97 14.56 12.54
CA ASN A 183 -1.26 14.68 11.13
C ASN A 183 -1.49 13.31 10.47
N TRP A 184 -2.43 13.25 9.54
CA TRP A 184 -2.55 12.09 8.66
C TRP A 184 -1.34 11.99 7.74
N VAL A 185 -0.63 10.87 7.83
CA VAL A 185 0.58 10.63 7.02
C VAL A 185 0.39 9.51 6.01
N ALA A 186 -0.65 8.71 6.15
CA ALA A 186 -0.97 7.64 5.24
C ALA A 186 -2.48 7.53 4.99
N MET A 187 -2.83 7.12 3.79
CA MET A 187 -4.19 6.92 3.34
C MET A 187 -4.30 5.66 2.49
N VAL A 188 -5.36 4.89 2.72
CA VAL A 188 -5.79 3.84 1.80
C VAL A 188 -7.31 3.78 1.75
N VAL A 189 -7.84 3.47 0.58
CA VAL A 189 -9.27 3.18 0.40
C VAL A 189 -9.47 1.67 0.49
N ASN A 190 -10.33 1.27 1.40
CA ASN A 190 -10.83 -0.10 1.54
C ASN A 190 -12.36 -0.03 1.55
N ILE A 191 -12.94 -0.15 0.37
CA ILE A 191 -14.36 0.10 0.11
C ILE A 191 -15.24 -0.58 1.17
N PRO A 192 -16.18 0.16 1.80
CA PRO A 192 -16.66 1.50 1.45
C PRO A 192 -15.99 2.65 2.22
N ASP A 193 -14.83 2.44 2.81
CA ASP A 193 -14.21 3.37 3.76
C ASP A 193 -12.85 3.89 3.32
N ILE A 194 -12.50 5.08 3.80
CA ILE A 194 -11.19 5.72 3.68
C ILE A 194 -10.49 5.60 5.02
N TRP A 195 -9.32 4.98 5.06
CA TRP A 195 -8.48 4.86 6.25
C TRP A 195 -7.42 5.95 6.22
N LEU A 196 -7.44 6.82 7.23
CA LEU A 196 -6.52 7.94 7.39
C LEU A 196 -5.74 7.72 8.68
N ILE A 197 -4.44 7.47 8.56
CA ILE A 197 -3.60 7.09 9.70
C ILE A 197 -2.50 8.13 9.89
N GLY A 198 -2.37 8.60 11.12
CA GLY A 198 -1.30 9.45 11.59
C GLY A 198 -0.18 8.65 12.25
N GLN A 199 0.77 9.32 12.88
CA GLN A 199 1.88 8.66 13.56
C GLN A 199 1.48 7.94 14.85
N GLN A 200 0.37 8.35 15.48
CA GLN A 200 -0.10 7.80 16.75
C GLN A 200 -1.52 7.25 16.69
N THR A 201 -2.37 7.81 15.85
CA THR A 201 -3.79 7.50 15.79
C THR A 201 -4.27 7.37 14.37
N GLY A 202 -5.39 6.68 14.17
CA GLY A 202 -6.06 6.61 12.88
C GLY A 202 -7.56 6.83 13.01
N VAL A 203 -8.17 7.25 11.93
CA VAL A 203 -9.61 7.47 11.79
C VAL A 203 -10.11 6.88 10.49
N ILE A 204 -11.39 6.55 10.46
CA ILE A 204 -12.03 5.99 9.28
C ILE A 204 -13.12 6.96 8.83
N TRP A 205 -13.12 7.24 7.54
CA TRP A 205 -14.10 8.10 6.89
C TRP A 205 -14.93 7.31 5.89
N TYR A 206 -16.14 7.75 5.62
CA TYR A 206 -17.08 7.13 4.67
C TYR A 206 -17.81 8.21 3.88
N ASP A 207 -18.41 7.84 2.75
CA ASP A 207 -19.29 8.74 2.02
C ASP A 207 -20.62 8.89 2.77
N ALA A 208 -20.86 10.09 3.28
CA ALA A 208 -22.07 10.47 3.98
C ALA A 208 -23.08 11.19 3.07
N GLY A 209 -22.73 11.40 1.80
CA GLY A 209 -23.55 12.15 0.84
C GLY A 209 -23.78 13.61 1.24
N ALA A 210 -22.93 14.18 2.09
CA ALA A 210 -23.07 15.55 2.57
C ALA A 210 -22.61 16.57 1.53
N PHE A 211 -23.10 17.79 1.64
CA PHE A 211 -22.71 18.90 0.79
C PHE A 211 -22.10 20.03 1.65
N PRO A 212 -21.05 20.72 1.26
CA PRO A 212 -20.29 20.62 -0.01
C PRO A 212 -19.23 19.50 -0.04
N PHE A 213 -18.91 18.88 1.09
CA PHE A 213 -17.90 17.81 1.19
C PHE A 213 -18.60 16.48 1.55
N PRO A 214 -18.61 15.46 0.66
CA PRO A 214 -19.43 14.28 0.81
C PRO A 214 -18.96 13.32 1.90
N PHE A 215 -17.69 13.32 2.26
CA PHE A 215 -17.14 12.38 3.24
C PHE A 215 -17.20 12.91 4.66
N ALA A 216 -17.46 12.01 5.61
CA ALA A 216 -17.47 12.30 7.04
C ALA A 216 -16.73 11.22 7.83
N GLN A 217 -16.24 11.59 9.00
CA GLN A 217 -15.63 10.63 9.91
C GLN A 217 -16.69 9.66 10.43
N ARG A 218 -16.40 8.37 10.40
CA ARG A 218 -17.28 7.34 10.94
C ARG A 218 -17.31 7.42 12.46
N PRO A 219 -18.50 7.57 13.09
CA PRO A 219 -18.61 7.64 14.53
C PRO A 219 -18.04 6.39 15.23
N GLY A 220 -17.19 6.60 16.23
CA GLY A 220 -16.58 5.52 17.00
C GLY A 220 -15.44 4.76 16.30
N ALA A 221 -15.11 5.09 15.07
CA ALA A 221 -14.03 4.43 14.29
C ALA A 221 -12.70 5.21 14.38
N THR A 222 -12.29 5.50 15.60
CA THR A 222 -10.96 6.08 15.91
C THR A 222 -10.17 5.07 16.71
N PHE A 223 -8.89 4.91 16.38
CA PHE A 223 -8.01 3.93 17.03
C PHE A 223 -6.63 4.51 17.33
N LYS A 224 -5.94 3.90 18.32
CA LYS A 224 -4.62 4.34 18.82
C LYS A 224 -3.47 3.46 18.29
N TYR A 225 -3.52 3.13 17.02
CA TYR A 225 -2.45 2.44 16.31
C TYR A 225 -2.02 3.32 15.15
N GLY A 226 -0.95 4.10 15.36
CA GLY A 226 -0.36 4.91 14.31
C GLY A 226 0.45 4.09 13.32
N ILE A 227 1.02 4.77 12.33
CA ILE A 227 1.86 4.17 11.29
C ILE A 227 3.29 4.70 11.37
N VAL A 228 4.27 3.80 11.23
CA VAL A 228 5.70 4.15 11.23
C VAL A 228 6.19 4.49 9.84
N ALA A 229 5.78 3.69 8.86
CA ALA A 229 6.16 3.81 7.47
C ALA A 229 4.89 3.93 6.61
N PRO A 230 4.59 5.13 6.07
CA PRO A 230 3.34 5.39 5.37
C PRO A 230 3.07 4.44 4.19
N TRP A 231 4.11 4.01 3.49
CA TRP A 231 4.00 3.13 2.33
C TRP A 231 3.78 1.65 2.67
N THR A 232 3.76 1.30 3.95
CA THR A 232 3.34 -0.05 4.41
C THR A 232 1.83 -0.22 4.51
N LEU A 233 1.05 0.87 4.44
CA LEU A 233 -0.41 0.80 4.50
C LEU A 233 -0.95 0.17 3.21
N LYS A 234 -1.50 -1.03 3.31
CA LYS A 234 -2.01 -1.81 2.18
C LYS A 234 -3.33 -2.50 2.52
N THR A 235 -4.06 -2.82 1.47
CA THR A 235 -5.31 -3.62 1.57
C THR A 235 -5.16 -4.94 0.83
N ALA A 236 -5.70 -6.00 1.40
CA ALA A 236 -5.80 -7.30 0.74
C ALA A 236 -7.01 -8.07 1.27
N GLY A 237 -7.86 -8.57 0.37
CA GLY A 237 -9.01 -9.40 0.74
C GLY A 237 -9.97 -8.73 1.74
N GLY A 238 -10.09 -7.40 1.72
CA GLY A 238 -10.90 -6.63 2.67
C GLY A 238 -10.19 -6.31 4.00
N TYR A 239 -8.96 -6.77 4.20
CA TYR A 239 -8.16 -6.42 5.37
C TYR A 239 -7.29 -5.21 5.08
N VAL A 240 -7.03 -4.41 6.12
CA VAL A 240 -6.07 -3.29 6.09
C VAL A 240 -4.90 -3.64 6.99
N LEU A 241 -3.68 -3.57 6.45
CA LEU A 241 -2.45 -3.91 7.18
C LEU A 241 -1.45 -2.75 7.09
N TRP A 242 -0.67 -2.57 8.17
CA TRP A 242 0.41 -1.58 8.20
C TRP A 242 1.46 -1.89 9.26
N LEU A 243 2.62 -1.24 9.13
CA LEU A 243 3.67 -1.25 10.14
C LEU A 243 3.40 -0.17 11.18
N SER A 244 3.21 -0.57 12.43
CA SER A 244 2.96 0.29 13.58
C SER A 244 4.10 0.17 14.61
N ARG A 245 3.96 0.83 15.74
CA ARG A 245 4.83 0.68 16.92
C ARG A 245 4.01 0.25 18.11
N ASN A 246 4.63 -0.58 18.97
CA ASN A 246 4.09 -0.85 20.30
C ASN A 246 4.42 0.32 21.26
N THR A 247 3.96 0.21 22.51
CA THR A 247 4.20 1.23 23.56
C THR A 247 5.68 1.41 23.92
N GLU A 248 6.52 0.44 23.58
CA GLU A 248 7.97 0.45 23.81
C GLU A 248 8.76 0.98 22.60
N GLY A 249 8.06 1.33 21.51
CA GLY A 249 8.65 1.84 20.29
C GLY A 249 9.12 0.78 19.30
N ALA A 250 8.95 -0.52 19.60
CA ALA A 250 9.30 -1.60 18.69
C ALA A 250 8.28 -1.71 17.54
N GLY A 251 8.79 -2.00 16.34
CA GLY A 251 7.93 -2.18 15.15
C GLY A 251 7.07 -3.43 15.26
N ILE A 252 5.79 -3.29 14.99
CA ILE A 252 4.80 -4.36 14.97
C ILE A 252 3.98 -4.29 13.69
N VAL A 253 3.51 -5.43 13.18
CA VAL A 253 2.54 -5.45 12.09
C VAL A 253 1.14 -5.52 12.67
N VAL A 254 0.29 -4.64 12.20
CA VAL A 254 -1.11 -4.52 12.63
C VAL A 254 -2.02 -4.82 11.45
N GLN A 255 -3.08 -5.57 11.72
CA GLN A 255 -4.18 -5.85 10.81
C GLN A 255 -5.48 -5.33 11.41
N ALA A 256 -6.29 -4.65 10.61
CA ALA A 256 -7.63 -4.29 11.02
C ALA A 256 -8.60 -5.45 10.81
N VAL A 257 -9.34 -5.80 11.86
CA VAL A 257 -10.47 -6.72 11.82
C VAL A 257 -11.73 -5.89 12.04
N GLY A 258 -12.51 -5.66 10.98
CA GLY A 258 -13.49 -4.58 10.95
C GLY A 258 -12.80 -3.24 11.15
N TYR A 259 -13.23 -2.47 12.16
CA TYR A 259 -12.63 -1.17 12.51
C TYR A 259 -11.67 -1.23 13.70
N SER A 260 -11.31 -2.43 14.14
CA SER A 260 -10.43 -2.64 15.28
C SER A 260 -9.08 -3.18 14.86
N PRO A 261 -8.00 -2.39 14.98
CA PRO A 261 -6.66 -2.87 14.72
C PRO A 261 -6.22 -3.91 15.75
N GLN A 262 -5.57 -4.96 15.27
CA GLN A 262 -5.01 -6.04 16.09
C GLN A 262 -3.58 -6.31 15.64
N ARG A 263 -2.70 -6.58 16.59
CA ARG A 263 -1.33 -7.02 16.33
C ARG A 263 -1.35 -8.44 15.75
N VAL A 264 -0.69 -8.63 14.62
CA VAL A 264 -0.60 -9.94 13.93
C VAL A 264 0.83 -10.42 13.75
N SER A 265 1.83 -9.57 14.05
CA SER A 265 3.24 -9.93 14.00
C SER A 265 3.59 -10.93 15.08
N THR A 266 4.41 -11.92 14.72
CA THR A 266 5.02 -12.87 15.67
C THR A 266 6.27 -12.24 16.31
N TYR A 267 6.73 -12.83 17.41
CA TYR A 267 7.93 -12.37 18.12
C TYR A 267 9.17 -12.39 17.21
N GLU A 268 9.32 -13.40 16.36
CA GLU A 268 10.44 -13.53 15.43
C GLU A 268 10.44 -12.39 14.41
N LEU A 269 9.26 -12.06 13.83
CA LEU A 269 9.12 -10.96 12.89
C LEU A 269 9.47 -9.62 13.55
N GLU A 270 9.01 -9.39 14.76
CA GLU A 270 9.30 -8.15 15.50
C GLU A 270 10.76 -8.03 15.91
N THR A 271 11.40 -9.15 16.23
CA THR A 271 12.85 -9.20 16.48
C THR A 271 13.62 -8.83 15.20
N ALA A 272 13.20 -9.32 14.05
CA ALA A 272 13.80 -8.95 12.76
C ALA A 272 13.60 -7.47 12.45
N ILE A 273 12.37 -6.93 12.60
CA ILE A 273 12.07 -5.50 12.42
C ILE A 273 12.91 -4.63 13.35
N SER A 274 13.03 -5.04 14.62
CA SER A 274 13.87 -4.34 15.62
C SER A 274 15.35 -4.40 15.26
N GLY A 275 15.81 -5.49 14.64
CA GLY A 275 17.16 -5.62 14.10
C GLY A 275 17.42 -4.60 13.00
N TYR A 276 16.50 -4.44 12.06
CA TYR A 276 16.58 -3.41 11.01
C TYR A 276 16.58 -1.99 11.61
N ALA A 277 15.71 -1.72 12.59
CA ALA A 277 15.61 -0.42 13.25
C ALA A 277 16.90 0.02 13.97
N ARG A 278 17.79 -0.92 14.33
CA ARG A 278 19.10 -0.63 14.95
C ARG A 278 20.17 -0.25 13.94
N THR A 279 20.04 -0.71 12.70
CA THR A 279 21.06 -0.54 11.65
C THR A 279 20.65 0.46 10.58
N ALA A 280 19.36 0.68 10.40
CA ALA A 280 18.77 1.58 9.42
C ALA A 280 17.44 2.14 9.93
N SER A 281 16.88 3.10 9.21
CA SER A 281 15.51 3.56 9.47
C SER A 281 14.52 2.48 9.01
N ILE A 282 13.39 2.36 9.72
CA ILE A 282 12.23 1.56 9.27
C ILE A 282 11.10 2.45 8.72
N THR A 283 11.32 3.77 8.67
CA THR A 283 10.30 4.71 8.19
C THR A 283 10.17 4.73 6.67
N ASP A 284 11.15 4.20 5.96
CA ASP A 284 11.19 4.00 4.52
C ASP A 284 10.72 2.59 4.08
N ALA A 285 10.24 1.78 5.03
CA ALA A 285 9.70 0.47 4.71
C ALA A 285 8.48 0.57 3.79
N GLU A 286 8.39 -0.36 2.85
CA GLU A 286 7.30 -0.46 1.89
C GLU A 286 6.58 -1.80 2.02
N GLY A 287 5.26 -1.79 1.83
CA GLY A 287 4.44 -2.97 1.79
C GLY A 287 4.07 -3.36 0.36
N LEU A 288 4.08 -4.64 0.07
CA LEU A 288 3.51 -5.23 -1.13
C LEU A 288 2.55 -6.35 -0.73
N MET A 289 1.35 -6.30 -1.30
CA MET A 289 0.38 -7.39 -1.18
C MET A 289 0.24 -8.07 -2.53
N PHE A 290 0.37 -9.38 -2.56
CA PHE A 290 0.13 -10.19 -3.74
C PHE A 290 -0.61 -11.47 -3.36
N GLN A 291 -1.39 -11.96 -4.30
CA GLN A 291 -2.07 -13.25 -4.22
C GLN A 291 -1.63 -14.08 -5.43
N TYR A 292 -1.27 -15.34 -5.20
CA TYR A 292 -0.91 -16.30 -6.24
C TYR A 292 -1.84 -17.50 -6.23
#